data_2689cdc61a94de967b6f1b849647559e
#
_entry.id   2689cdc61a94de967b6f1b849647559e
#
_cell.length_a   1.000
_cell.length_b   1.000
_cell.length_c   1.000
_cell.angle_alpha   90.00
_cell.angle_beta   90.00
_cell.angle_gamma   90.00
#
_symmetry.space_group_name_H-M   'P 1'
#
loop_
_entity.id
_entity.type
_entity.pdbx_description
1 polymer ?
#
loop_
_entity_poly.entity_id
_entity_poly.type
_entity_poly.pdbx_seq_one_letter_code
_entity_poly.pdbx_strand_id
1 'polypeptide(L)'
;MPEEILRLQSSFSHLPLDGDRLALVSTVLQRRLILGGPSERVAQALETLGTGVDAERVAETVVEASKLTREEAERLVLELQQAKVLVKRRVEDDVSSLDGTSLYDRQIRFLSLFESSEDSGIKLNQNLQHRKVVIPGVGGTGGWIALLCARIGIRRIAVIDSDEVELSNLHRQILYDKADIGTSKVEACVARLSGIDDDISFSAHKLLITEPADIESIIEDADLVFNAFPPFDSNFAAASAAVARAALHMGVPCLQMPAAHCIGPLTIPGQTACQRCARDALSGDFSYATKVVPPWYKDGFIGAMSPRQAITGGMAVWEAVRFLSGMDRPPTLDGTVRIEISDYTNHNFIRIARDPECEECGGYIARGDEHG
;
A
#
# COMPACT_ATOMS: atom_id res chain seq x y z
N MET A 1 1.67 3.77 -36.11
CA MET A 1 1.03 4.28 -34.89
C MET A 1 2.03 5.19 -34.21
N PRO A 2 1.62 6.26 -33.51
CA PRO A 2 2.57 7.09 -32.78
C PRO A 2 3.33 6.26 -31.76
N GLU A 3 4.61 6.57 -31.51
CA GLU A 3 5.39 5.91 -30.46
C GLU A 3 5.04 6.50 -29.08
N GLU A 4 4.68 7.78 -29.05
CA GLU A 4 4.34 8.51 -27.84
C GLU A 4 3.01 9.27 -27.98
N ILE A 5 2.26 9.26 -26.89
CA ILE A 5 1.00 10.02 -26.78
C ILE A 5 1.05 11.02 -25.64
N LEU A 6 0.28 12.09 -25.76
CA LEU A 6 -0.13 12.97 -24.69
C LEU A 6 -1.55 12.61 -24.28
N ARG A 7 -1.75 12.39 -22.98
CA ARG A 7 -3.04 12.02 -22.43
C ARG A 7 -3.37 12.78 -21.16
N LEU A 8 -4.64 13.15 -21.02
CA LEU A 8 -5.16 13.65 -19.76
C LEU A 8 -5.13 12.52 -18.71
N GLN A 9 -4.62 12.78 -17.51
CA GLN A 9 -4.60 11.80 -16.41
C GLN A 9 -6.00 11.25 -16.14
N SER A 10 -6.10 9.93 -15.99
CA SER A 10 -7.38 9.19 -15.85
C SER A 10 -8.20 9.58 -14.62
N SER A 11 -7.57 10.21 -13.64
CA SER A 11 -8.24 10.67 -12.40
C SER A 11 -9.06 11.96 -12.56
N PHE A 12 -8.89 12.68 -13.68
CA PHE A 12 -9.57 13.96 -13.88
C PHE A 12 -10.86 13.84 -14.68
N SER A 13 -11.88 14.51 -14.18
CA SER A 13 -13.17 14.72 -14.88
C SER A 13 -13.40 16.22 -15.02
N HIS A 14 -14.14 16.63 -16.04
CA HIS A 14 -14.50 18.03 -16.24
C HIS A 14 -15.95 18.29 -15.84
N LEU A 15 -16.19 19.48 -15.28
CA LEU A 15 -17.51 19.97 -14.88
C LEU A 15 -17.69 21.40 -15.38
N PRO A 16 -18.81 21.71 -16.08
CA PRO A 16 -19.10 23.08 -16.48
C PRO A 16 -19.35 23.96 -15.24
N LEU A 17 -18.90 25.20 -15.30
CA LEU A 17 -19.17 26.26 -14.32
C LEU A 17 -19.95 27.40 -14.97
N ASP A 18 -20.41 28.35 -14.16
CA ASP A 18 -21.09 29.54 -14.66
C ASP A 18 -20.13 30.39 -15.51
N GLY A 19 -20.63 30.91 -16.65
CA GLY A 19 -19.88 31.61 -17.65
C GLY A 19 -18.98 30.66 -18.49
N ASP A 20 -18.07 31.25 -19.27
CA ASP A 20 -17.13 30.47 -20.10
C ASP A 20 -15.98 29.90 -19.25
N ARG A 21 -16.34 29.05 -18.26
CA ARG A 21 -15.38 28.38 -17.38
C ARG A 21 -15.70 26.91 -17.22
N LEU A 22 -14.66 26.11 -17.01
CA LEU A 22 -14.76 24.67 -16.78
C LEU A 22 -13.83 24.28 -15.61
N ALA A 23 -14.32 23.48 -14.69
CA ALA A 23 -13.49 22.87 -13.66
C ALA A 23 -13.00 21.50 -14.11
N LEU A 24 -11.70 21.28 -14.04
CA LEU A 24 -11.09 19.96 -14.13
C LEU A 24 -10.82 19.46 -12.71
N VAL A 25 -11.44 18.37 -12.30
CA VAL A 25 -11.46 17.91 -10.91
C VAL A 25 -10.98 16.47 -10.82
N SER A 26 -10.10 16.21 -9.88
CA SER A 26 -9.75 14.85 -9.43
C SER A 26 -10.11 14.71 -7.96
N THR A 27 -11.09 13.84 -7.66
CA THR A 27 -11.47 13.52 -6.28
C THR A 27 -10.44 12.63 -5.59
N VAL A 28 -9.75 11.79 -6.36
CA VAL A 28 -8.69 10.88 -5.88
C VAL A 28 -7.46 11.67 -5.44
N LEU A 29 -7.00 12.61 -6.29
CA LEU A 29 -5.84 13.45 -6.01
C LEU A 29 -6.18 14.69 -5.19
N GLN A 30 -7.48 14.92 -4.90
CA GLN A 30 -8.00 16.14 -4.24
C GLN A 30 -7.51 17.43 -4.92
N ARG A 31 -7.51 17.45 -6.26
CA ARG A 31 -7.04 18.56 -7.07
C ARG A 31 -8.17 19.16 -7.90
N ARG A 32 -8.08 20.47 -8.07
CA ARG A 32 -8.99 21.23 -8.93
C ARG A 32 -8.21 22.25 -9.73
N LEU A 33 -8.51 22.34 -11.04
CA LEU A 33 -8.01 23.35 -11.94
C LEU A 33 -9.20 24.05 -12.60
N ILE A 34 -9.18 25.37 -12.70
CA ILE A 34 -10.22 26.13 -13.39
C ILE A 34 -9.64 26.58 -14.72
N LEU A 35 -10.28 26.16 -15.79
CA LEU A 35 -9.96 26.51 -17.17
C LEU A 35 -10.91 27.60 -17.66
N GLY A 36 -10.38 28.62 -18.31
CA GLY A 36 -11.14 29.66 -19.00
C GLY A 36 -11.28 29.34 -20.48
N GLY A 37 -12.30 29.89 -21.13
CA GLY A 37 -12.55 29.79 -22.56
C GLY A 37 -13.93 29.16 -22.86
N PRO A 38 -14.31 29.03 -24.13
CA PRO A 38 -15.60 28.46 -24.52
C PRO A 38 -15.78 27.04 -23.96
N SER A 39 -16.58 26.91 -22.88
CA SER A 39 -16.65 25.72 -22.05
C SER A 39 -16.93 24.42 -22.84
N GLU A 40 -17.80 24.47 -23.86
CA GLU A 40 -18.09 23.32 -24.73
C GLU A 40 -16.87 22.89 -25.56
N ARG A 41 -16.13 23.84 -26.11
CA ARG A 41 -14.94 23.56 -26.90
C ARG A 41 -13.79 23.05 -26.07
N VAL A 42 -13.60 23.64 -24.88
CA VAL A 42 -12.60 23.17 -23.92
C VAL A 42 -12.95 21.76 -23.44
N ALA A 43 -14.23 21.45 -23.15
CA ALA A 43 -14.68 20.10 -22.80
C ALA A 43 -14.33 19.08 -23.90
N GLN A 44 -14.62 19.42 -25.15
CA GLN A 44 -14.34 18.59 -26.31
C GLN A 44 -12.83 18.34 -26.51
N ALA A 45 -12.00 19.36 -26.25
CA ALA A 45 -10.55 19.23 -26.22
C ALA A 45 -10.08 18.27 -25.12
N LEU A 46 -10.64 18.37 -23.91
CA LEU A 46 -10.31 17.48 -22.79
C LEU A 46 -10.74 16.03 -23.04
N GLU A 47 -11.90 15.81 -23.64
CA GLU A 47 -12.36 14.47 -24.05
C GLU A 47 -11.38 13.86 -25.06
N THR A 48 -10.96 14.62 -26.06
CA THR A 48 -9.97 14.19 -27.04
C THR A 48 -8.63 13.85 -26.40
N LEU A 49 -8.13 14.71 -25.50
CA LEU A 49 -6.92 14.46 -24.74
C LEU A 49 -7.07 13.25 -23.79
N GLY A 50 -8.26 12.97 -23.32
CA GLY A 50 -8.57 11.80 -22.48
C GLY A 50 -8.40 10.47 -23.20
N THR A 51 -8.54 10.43 -24.53
CA THR A 51 -8.33 9.22 -25.32
C THR A 51 -6.85 8.94 -25.64
N GLY A 52 -5.97 9.90 -25.40
CA GLY A 52 -4.57 9.86 -25.81
C GLY A 52 -4.38 10.30 -27.27
N VAL A 53 -3.59 11.29 -27.50
CA VAL A 53 -3.31 11.85 -28.84
C VAL A 53 -1.82 11.82 -29.12
N ASP A 54 -1.46 11.68 -30.40
CA ASP A 54 -0.08 11.75 -30.86
C ASP A 54 0.61 13.01 -30.27
N ALA A 55 1.72 12.81 -29.58
CA ALA A 55 2.41 13.88 -28.88
C ALA A 55 2.95 14.97 -29.82
N GLU A 56 3.30 14.60 -31.07
CA GLU A 56 3.79 15.55 -32.07
C GLU A 56 2.67 16.36 -32.71
N ARG A 57 1.45 15.81 -32.74
CA ARG A 57 0.30 16.41 -33.40
C ARG A 57 -0.79 16.91 -32.47
N VAL A 58 -0.48 17.01 -31.17
CA VAL A 58 -1.48 17.32 -30.12
C VAL A 58 -2.28 18.58 -30.40
N ALA A 59 -1.62 19.68 -30.78
CA ALA A 59 -2.32 20.94 -31.06
C ALA A 59 -3.24 20.85 -32.30
N GLU A 60 -2.79 20.20 -33.36
CA GLU A 60 -3.60 19.98 -34.57
C GLU A 60 -4.84 19.13 -34.25
N THR A 61 -4.65 18.00 -33.52
CA THR A 61 -5.73 17.10 -33.15
C THR A 61 -6.77 17.80 -32.26
N VAL A 62 -6.30 18.62 -31.30
CA VAL A 62 -7.19 19.40 -30.43
C VAL A 62 -7.98 20.43 -31.24
N VAL A 63 -7.35 21.15 -32.18
CA VAL A 63 -8.03 22.13 -33.07
C VAL A 63 -9.10 21.45 -33.90
N GLU A 64 -8.78 20.32 -34.53
CA GLU A 64 -9.72 19.56 -35.38
C GLU A 64 -10.94 19.10 -34.59
N ALA A 65 -10.75 18.59 -33.37
CA ALA A 65 -11.81 18.03 -32.56
C ALA A 65 -12.68 19.11 -31.88
N SER A 66 -12.07 20.18 -31.34
CA SER A 66 -12.74 21.13 -30.46
C SER A 66 -13.15 22.45 -31.12
N LYS A 67 -12.65 22.70 -32.33
CA LYS A 67 -12.82 24.00 -33.04
C LYS A 67 -12.24 25.21 -32.26
N LEU A 68 -11.32 24.97 -31.35
CA LEU A 68 -10.49 26.02 -30.78
C LEU A 68 -9.55 26.58 -31.86
N THR A 69 -9.16 27.81 -31.75
CA THR A 69 -8.06 28.35 -32.58
C THR A 69 -6.75 27.64 -32.19
N ARG A 70 -5.76 27.70 -33.07
CA ARG A 70 -4.45 27.10 -32.82
C ARG A 70 -3.82 27.68 -31.55
N GLU A 71 -3.90 28.99 -31.38
CA GLU A 71 -3.38 29.69 -30.21
C GLU A 71 -4.07 29.25 -28.90
N GLU A 72 -5.40 29.08 -28.93
CA GLU A 72 -6.17 28.58 -27.78
C GLU A 72 -5.81 27.14 -27.45
N ALA A 73 -5.65 26.28 -28.45
CA ALA A 73 -5.28 24.87 -28.26
C ALA A 73 -3.85 24.74 -27.69
N GLU A 74 -2.87 25.46 -28.22
CA GLU A 74 -1.50 25.46 -27.74
C GLU A 74 -1.41 25.98 -26.30
N ARG A 75 -2.15 27.05 -25.96
CA ARG A 75 -2.23 27.58 -24.60
C ARG A 75 -2.86 26.55 -23.64
N LEU A 76 -3.96 25.92 -24.01
CA LEU A 76 -4.61 24.91 -23.20
C LEU A 76 -3.68 23.72 -22.92
N VAL A 77 -3.01 23.20 -23.95
CA VAL A 77 -2.05 22.10 -23.82
C VAL A 77 -0.92 22.48 -22.87
N LEU A 78 -0.34 23.67 -23.03
CA LEU A 78 0.73 24.18 -22.17
C LEU A 78 0.27 24.32 -20.70
N GLU A 79 -0.93 24.88 -20.48
CA GLU A 79 -1.52 25.02 -19.13
C GLU A 79 -1.72 23.68 -18.45
N LEU A 80 -2.24 22.68 -19.18
CA LEU A 80 -2.44 21.33 -18.66
C LEU A 80 -1.10 20.61 -18.38
N GLN A 81 -0.08 20.81 -19.19
CA GLN A 81 1.27 20.28 -18.96
C GLN A 81 1.92 20.93 -17.72
N GLN A 82 1.85 22.26 -17.60
CA GLN A 82 2.37 22.99 -16.44
C GLN A 82 1.65 22.57 -15.13
N ALA A 83 0.36 22.33 -15.23
CA ALA A 83 -0.42 21.77 -14.11
C ALA A 83 -0.14 20.30 -13.84
N LYS A 84 0.68 19.63 -14.66
CA LYS A 84 0.98 18.19 -14.56
C LYS A 84 -0.27 17.31 -14.58
N VAL A 85 -1.27 17.67 -15.35
CA VAL A 85 -2.49 16.90 -15.58
C VAL A 85 -2.53 16.27 -16.95
N LEU A 86 -1.68 16.71 -17.87
CA LEU A 86 -1.43 16.09 -19.16
C LEU A 86 -0.08 15.37 -19.11
N VAL A 87 -0.08 14.06 -19.36
CA VAL A 87 1.09 13.21 -19.26
C VAL A 87 1.51 12.67 -20.62
N LYS A 88 2.83 12.60 -20.83
CA LYS A 88 3.43 12.00 -22.03
C LYS A 88 3.81 10.56 -21.76
N ARG A 89 3.46 9.63 -22.66
CA ARG A 89 3.68 8.19 -22.48
C ARG A 89 3.97 7.51 -23.80
N ARG A 90 4.62 6.33 -23.72
CA ARG A 90 4.57 5.36 -24.82
C ARG A 90 3.19 4.73 -24.89
N VAL A 91 2.76 4.35 -26.09
CA VAL A 91 1.45 3.70 -26.29
C VAL A 91 1.35 2.39 -25.50
N GLU A 92 2.43 1.62 -25.43
CA GLU A 92 2.50 0.36 -24.69
C GLU A 92 2.36 0.50 -23.17
N ASP A 93 2.71 1.66 -22.64
CA ASP A 93 2.62 1.98 -21.20
C ASP A 93 1.28 2.64 -20.81
N ASP A 94 0.38 2.83 -21.78
CA ASP A 94 -0.91 3.45 -21.56
C ASP A 94 -2.02 2.42 -21.31
N VAL A 95 -2.94 2.73 -20.40
CA VAL A 95 -4.07 1.85 -20.09
C VAL A 95 -5.02 1.59 -21.25
N SER A 96 -4.95 2.39 -22.30
CA SER A 96 -5.71 2.13 -23.55
C SER A 96 -5.21 0.89 -24.31
N SER A 97 -3.99 0.42 -24.03
CA SER A 97 -3.45 -0.83 -24.58
C SER A 97 -4.04 -2.09 -23.93
N LEU A 98 -4.74 -1.96 -22.81
CA LEU A 98 -5.34 -3.08 -22.08
C LEU A 98 -6.63 -3.56 -22.78
N ASP A 99 -6.68 -4.84 -23.08
CA ASP A 99 -7.80 -5.50 -23.77
C ASP A 99 -8.88 -6.11 -22.86
N GLY A 100 -8.68 -6.02 -21.53
CA GLY A 100 -9.61 -6.56 -20.53
C GLY A 100 -9.46 -8.05 -20.23
N THR A 101 -8.43 -8.72 -20.79
CA THR A 101 -8.20 -10.15 -20.63
C THR A 101 -7.19 -10.51 -19.55
N SER A 102 -6.33 -9.56 -19.13
CA SER A 102 -5.34 -9.77 -18.09
C SER A 102 -5.98 -9.85 -16.70
N LEU A 103 -5.45 -10.72 -15.83
CA LEU A 103 -5.87 -10.87 -14.43
C LEU A 103 -5.89 -9.54 -13.68
N TYR A 104 -4.96 -8.63 -13.99
CA TYR A 104 -4.77 -7.36 -13.29
C TYR A 104 -5.31 -6.13 -14.01
N ASP A 105 -6.03 -6.27 -15.12
CA ASP A 105 -6.57 -5.15 -15.91
C ASP A 105 -7.32 -4.11 -15.06
N ARG A 106 -8.24 -4.56 -14.23
CA ARG A 106 -9.01 -3.65 -13.36
C ARG A 106 -8.17 -2.97 -12.32
N GLN A 107 -7.16 -3.66 -11.79
CA GLN A 107 -6.20 -3.10 -10.86
C GLN A 107 -5.32 -2.03 -11.53
N ILE A 108 -4.82 -2.31 -12.72
CA ILE A 108 -4.01 -1.36 -13.50
C ILE A 108 -4.83 -0.10 -13.80
N ARG A 109 -6.09 -0.23 -14.21
CA ARG A 109 -7.00 0.91 -14.43
C ARG A 109 -7.25 1.69 -13.15
N PHE A 110 -7.32 1.04 -12.02
CA PHE A 110 -7.43 1.72 -10.72
C PHE A 110 -6.12 2.46 -10.37
N LEU A 111 -4.97 1.82 -10.54
CA LEU A 111 -3.66 2.43 -10.30
C LEU A 111 -3.41 3.63 -11.23
N SER A 112 -3.98 3.62 -12.44
CA SER A 112 -3.87 4.76 -13.35
C SER A 112 -4.56 6.04 -12.88
N LEU A 113 -5.41 5.97 -11.86
CA LEU A 113 -5.95 7.16 -11.19
C LEU A 113 -4.85 7.94 -10.42
N PHE A 114 -3.75 7.27 -10.08
CA PHE A 114 -2.60 7.82 -9.34
C PHE A 114 -1.37 8.04 -10.22
N GLU A 115 -1.49 7.86 -11.51
CA GLU A 115 -0.39 8.00 -12.45
C GLU A 115 0.28 9.39 -12.40
N SER A 116 1.57 9.43 -12.71
CA SER A 116 2.37 10.63 -12.84
C SER A 116 2.96 10.75 -14.25
N SER A 117 3.82 11.75 -14.50
CA SER A 117 4.60 11.82 -15.74
C SER A 117 5.60 10.66 -15.89
N GLU A 118 6.01 10.04 -14.78
CA GLU A 118 7.06 9.02 -14.73
C GLU A 118 6.49 7.61 -14.64
N ASP A 119 5.35 7.44 -13.94
CA ASP A 119 4.76 6.14 -13.63
C ASP A 119 3.32 6.03 -14.15
N SER A 120 3.10 5.11 -15.07
CA SER A 120 1.78 4.71 -15.53
C SER A 120 1.13 3.69 -14.57
N GLY A 121 -0.19 3.50 -14.69
CA GLY A 121 -0.87 2.42 -13.97
C GLY A 121 -0.26 1.04 -14.23
N ILE A 122 0.20 0.78 -15.45
CA ILE A 122 0.93 -0.44 -15.85
C ILE A 122 2.24 -0.55 -15.06
N LYS A 123 3.03 0.54 -15.03
CA LYS A 123 4.30 0.59 -14.31
C LYS A 123 4.13 0.40 -12.82
N LEU A 124 3.13 1.08 -12.22
CA LEU A 124 2.80 0.92 -10.80
C LEU A 124 2.44 -0.53 -10.46
N ASN A 125 1.69 -1.21 -11.34
CA ASN A 125 1.37 -2.63 -11.20
C ASN A 125 2.62 -3.52 -11.32
N GLN A 126 3.48 -3.27 -12.30
CA GLN A 126 4.75 -4.00 -12.47
C GLN A 126 5.64 -3.85 -11.24
N ASN A 127 5.71 -2.64 -10.66
CA ASN A 127 6.45 -2.41 -9.42
C ASN A 127 5.97 -3.36 -8.30
N LEU A 128 4.66 -3.55 -8.11
CA LEU A 128 4.12 -4.51 -7.15
C LEU A 128 4.54 -5.95 -7.46
N GLN A 129 4.47 -6.34 -8.73
CA GLN A 129 4.80 -7.70 -9.16
C GLN A 129 6.27 -8.08 -8.94
N HIS A 130 7.19 -7.12 -8.95
CA HIS A 130 8.61 -7.38 -8.72
C HIS A 130 9.00 -7.48 -7.22
N ARG A 131 8.05 -7.29 -6.29
CA ARG A 131 8.34 -7.22 -4.86
C ARG A 131 8.33 -8.58 -4.18
N LYS A 132 9.12 -8.64 -3.09
CA LYS A 132 9.08 -9.70 -2.07
C LYS A 132 8.53 -9.15 -0.77
N VAL A 133 7.52 -9.83 -0.21
CA VAL A 133 7.01 -9.52 1.12
C VAL A 133 7.18 -10.71 2.06
N VAL A 134 7.40 -10.42 3.32
CA VAL A 134 7.46 -11.43 4.37
C VAL A 134 6.37 -11.16 5.41
N ILE A 135 5.63 -12.20 5.77
CA ILE A 135 4.46 -12.14 6.64
C ILE A 135 4.67 -13.09 7.82
N PRO A 136 5.28 -12.61 8.91
CA PRO A 136 5.37 -13.36 10.17
C PRO A 136 3.99 -13.43 10.83
N GLY A 137 3.53 -14.66 11.04
CA GLY A 137 2.19 -14.96 11.57
C GLY A 137 1.11 -14.93 10.49
N VAL A 138 0.56 -16.09 10.12
CA VAL A 138 -0.57 -16.21 9.17
C VAL A 138 -1.88 -16.56 9.87
N GLY A 139 -2.05 -16.05 11.09
CA GLY A 139 -3.28 -16.10 11.84
C GLY A 139 -4.37 -15.17 11.28
N GLY A 140 -5.09 -14.47 12.16
CA GLY A 140 -6.21 -13.62 11.76
C GLY A 140 -5.82 -12.48 10.81
N THR A 141 -5.02 -11.53 11.27
CA THR A 141 -4.62 -10.36 10.45
C THR A 141 -3.64 -10.76 9.35
N GLY A 142 -2.61 -11.58 9.69
CA GLY A 142 -1.62 -12.01 8.70
C GLY A 142 -2.22 -12.85 7.58
N GLY A 143 -3.24 -13.66 7.85
CA GLY A 143 -3.97 -14.40 6.82
C GLY A 143 -4.68 -13.48 5.82
N TRP A 144 -5.29 -12.38 6.28
CA TRP A 144 -5.85 -11.35 5.38
C TRP A 144 -4.77 -10.65 4.58
N ILE A 145 -3.61 -10.32 5.21
CA ILE A 145 -2.47 -9.72 4.50
C ILE A 145 -1.97 -10.65 3.40
N ALA A 146 -1.75 -11.93 3.71
CA ALA A 146 -1.27 -12.92 2.74
C ALA A 146 -2.22 -13.07 1.55
N LEU A 147 -3.53 -13.18 1.82
CA LEU A 147 -4.56 -13.25 0.79
C LEU A 147 -4.54 -12.03 -0.12
N LEU A 148 -4.51 -10.84 0.46
CA LEU A 148 -4.57 -9.59 -0.30
C LEU A 148 -3.27 -9.35 -1.08
N CYS A 149 -2.09 -9.66 -0.51
CA CYS A 149 -0.81 -9.60 -1.23
C CYS A 149 -0.80 -10.52 -2.45
N ALA A 150 -1.33 -11.74 -2.33
CA ALA A 150 -1.48 -12.64 -3.47
C ALA A 150 -2.46 -12.09 -4.52
N ARG A 151 -3.61 -11.52 -4.08
CA ARG A 151 -4.63 -10.96 -5.00
C ARG A 151 -4.16 -9.73 -5.77
N ILE A 152 -3.27 -8.93 -5.22
CA ILE A 152 -2.67 -7.77 -5.92
C ILE A 152 -1.44 -8.13 -6.75
N GLY A 153 -1.04 -9.41 -6.78
CA GLY A 153 0.02 -9.91 -7.65
C GLY A 153 1.44 -9.69 -7.15
N ILE A 154 1.66 -9.61 -5.83
CA ILE A 154 3.02 -9.68 -5.28
C ILE A 154 3.60 -11.05 -5.64
N ARG A 155 4.73 -11.08 -6.37
CA ARG A 155 5.28 -12.33 -6.95
C ARG A 155 6.07 -13.20 -5.97
N ARG A 156 6.58 -12.66 -4.88
CA ARG A 156 7.35 -13.39 -3.89
C ARG A 156 6.78 -13.17 -2.49
N ILE A 157 6.18 -14.19 -1.91
CA ILE A 157 5.52 -14.12 -0.60
C ILE A 157 6.10 -15.20 0.31
N ALA A 158 6.78 -14.78 1.39
CA ALA A 158 7.24 -15.67 2.44
C ALA A 158 6.29 -15.58 3.63
N VAL A 159 5.86 -16.73 4.14
CA VAL A 159 4.98 -16.85 5.32
C VAL A 159 5.66 -17.63 6.42
N ILE A 160 5.55 -17.15 7.66
CA ILE A 160 6.19 -17.75 8.84
C ILE A 160 5.13 -17.93 9.92
N ASP A 161 4.95 -19.15 10.43
CA ASP A 161 4.08 -19.45 11.57
C ASP A 161 4.47 -20.82 12.15
N SER A 162 4.47 -20.95 13.46
CA SER A 162 4.79 -22.22 14.13
C SER A 162 3.58 -23.11 14.36
N ASP A 163 2.36 -22.54 14.28
CA ASP A 163 1.14 -23.17 14.73
C ASP A 163 0.55 -24.12 13.70
N GLU A 164 -0.34 -24.98 14.20
CA GLU A 164 -1.28 -25.77 13.42
C GLU A 164 -2.66 -25.11 13.44
N VAL A 165 -3.48 -25.46 12.46
CA VAL A 165 -4.86 -25.00 12.37
C VAL A 165 -5.71 -25.66 13.44
N GLU A 166 -6.43 -24.86 14.21
CA GLU A 166 -7.35 -25.31 15.26
C GLU A 166 -8.79 -24.91 14.95
N LEU A 167 -9.75 -25.65 15.51
CA LEU A 167 -11.17 -25.32 15.40
C LEU A 167 -11.49 -23.88 15.85
N SER A 168 -10.82 -23.43 16.92
CA SER A 168 -10.94 -22.08 17.48
C SER A 168 -10.47 -20.98 16.53
N ASN A 169 -9.75 -21.31 15.46
CA ASN A 169 -9.23 -20.36 14.48
C ASN A 169 -10.27 -20.00 13.41
N LEU A 170 -11.13 -20.95 13.03
CA LEU A 170 -11.94 -20.89 11.80
C LEU A 170 -12.91 -19.72 11.73
N HIS A 171 -13.38 -19.19 12.88
CA HIS A 171 -14.30 -18.06 12.88
C HIS A 171 -13.65 -16.72 12.45
N ARG A 172 -12.29 -16.64 12.41
CA ARG A 172 -11.57 -15.39 12.15
C ARG A 172 -10.38 -15.49 11.19
N GLN A 173 -9.84 -16.70 10.98
CA GLN A 173 -8.68 -16.93 10.11
C GLN A 173 -9.19 -17.39 8.74
N ILE A 174 -9.26 -16.43 7.80
CA ILE A 174 -9.97 -16.59 6.50
C ILE A 174 -9.39 -17.67 5.58
N LEU A 175 -8.13 -18.06 5.79
CA LEU A 175 -7.43 -18.99 4.92
C LEU A 175 -7.75 -20.46 5.21
N TYR A 176 -8.36 -20.76 6.37
CA TYR A 176 -8.51 -22.13 6.86
C TYR A 176 -9.97 -22.55 6.96
N ASP A 177 -10.22 -23.82 6.69
CA ASP A 177 -11.50 -24.47 6.89
C ASP A 177 -11.38 -25.74 7.77
N LYS A 178 -12.47 -26.47 7.91
CA LYS A 178 -12.51 -27.67 8.78
C LYS A 178 -11.57 -28.79 8.31
N ALA A 179 -11.28 -28.86 7.01
CA ALA A 179 -10.41 -29.89 6.45
C ALA A 179 -8.93 -29.64 6.81
N ASP A 180 -8.58 -28.39 7.15
CA ASP A 180 -7.22 -28.00 7.48
C ASP A 180 -6.86 -28.25 8.96
N ILE A 181 -7.82 -28.62 9.83
CA ILE A 181 -7.57 -28.81 11.27
C ILE A 181 -6.46 -29.82 11.49
N GLY A 182 -5.43 -29.44 12.26
CA GLY A 182 -4.24 -30.27 12.56
C GLY A 182 -3.12 -30.15 11.52
N THR A 183 -3.32 -29.40 10.42
CA THR A 183 -2.24 -29.12 9.47
C THR A 183 -1.46 -27.87 9.86
N SER A 184 -0.23 -27.74 9.38
CA SER A 184 0.57 -26.54 9.56
C SER A 184 -0.12 -25.33 8.93
N LYS A 185 -0.23 -24.20 9.67
CA LYS A 185 -0.84 -22.97 9.14
C LYS A 185 -0.14 -22.47 7.88
N VAL A 186 1.19 -22.55 7.81
CA VAL A 186 1.93 -22.08 6.63
C VAL A 186 1.69 -22.96 5.41
N GLU A 187 1.57 -24.28 5.60
CA GLU A 187 1.28 -25.21 4.51
C GLU A 187 -0.15 -25.03 3.98
N ALA A 188 -1.14 -24.96 4.88
CA ALA A 188 -2.52 -24.69 4.50
C ALA A 188 -2.68 -23.30 3.83
N CYS A 189 -1.98 -22.30 4.32
CA CYS A 189 -1.92 -20.97 3.72
C CYS A 189 -1.42 -21.02 2.27
N VAL A 190 -0.27 -21.62 2.03
CA VAL A 190 0.32 -21.72 0.68
C VAL A 190 -0.59 -22.54 -0.24
N ALA A 191 -1.12 -23.69 0.22
CA ALA A 191 -2.05 -24.52 -0.56
C ALA A 191 -3.30 -23.71 -0.99
N ARG A 192 -3.83 -22.87 -0.11
CA ARG A 192 -5.00 -22.03 -0.39
C ARG A 192 -4.69 -20.92 -1.40
N LEU A 193 -3.51 -20.32 -1.33
CA LEU A 193 -3.14 -19.13 -2.13
C LEU A 193 -2.54 -19.47 -3.50
N SER A 194 -1.93 -20.65 -3.65
CA SER A 194 -1.26 -21.06 -4.90
C SER A 194 -2.18 -21.11 -6.13
N GLY A 195 -3.49 -21.27 -5.92
CA GLY A 195 -4.47 -21.25 -7.02
C GLY A 195 -4.90 -19.85 -7.49
N ILE A 196 -4.31 -18.75 -6.95
CA ILE A 196 -4.71 -17.39 -7.32
C ILE A 196 -4.02 -16.94 -8.60
N ASP A 197 -2.72 -17.18 -8.71
CA ASP A 197 -1.90 -16.81 -9.86
C ASP A 197 -0.65 -17.72 -9.87
N ASP A 198 -0.42 -18.43 -10.96
CA ASP A 198 0.66 -19.41 -11.12
C ASP A 198 2.07 -18.76 -11.10
N ASP A 199 2.13 -17.46 -11.33
CA ASP A 199 3.39 -16.71 -11.31
C ASP A 199 3.83 -16.30 -9.88
N ILE A 200 3.05 -16.58 -8.84
CA ILE A 200 3.41 -16.25 -7.45
C ILE A 200 4.24 -17.38 -6.85
N SER A 201 5.43 -17.03 -6.38
CA SER A 201 6.29 -17.94 -5.61
C SER A 201 6.04 -17.76 -4.12
N PHE A 202 5.69 -18.86 -3.46
CA PHE A 202 5.50 -18.90 -2.00
C PHE A 202 6.65 -19.64 -1.34
N SER A 203 7.09 -19.14 -0.17
CA SER A 203 7.93 -19.91 0.76
C SER A 203 7.27 -20.03 2.12
N ALA A 204 7.14 -21.24 2.63
CA ALA A 204 6.49 -21.57 3.90
C ALA A 204 7.55 -21.97 4.93
N HIS A 205 7.53 -21.29 6.09
CA HIS A 205 8.47 -21.53 7.17
C HIS A 205 7.72 -21.86 8.45
N LYS A 206 7.65 -23.16 8.83
CA LYS A 206 7.09 -23.59 10.12
C LYS A 206 8.12 -23.30 11.21
N LEU A 207 8.09 -22.09 11.76
CA LEU A 207 9.10 -21.57 12.66
C LEU A 207 8.49 -20.72 13.77
N LEU A 208 8.90 -20.94 15.02
CA LEU A 208 8.60 -20.08 16.15
C LEU A 208 9.65 -18.96 16.22
N ILE A 209 9.20 -17.71 16.14
CA ILE A 209 10.09 -16.54 16.23
C ILE A 209 10.27 -16.16 17.69
N THR A 210 11.51 -16.23 18.18
CA THR A 210 11.92 -15.89 19.54
C THR A 210 12.98 -14.79 19.58
N GLU A 211 13.86 -14.76 18.59
CA GLU A 211 14.94 -13.80 18.45
C GLU A 211 15.13 -13.33 17.00
N PRO A 212 15.82 -12.22 16.76
CA PRO A 212 16.00 -11.67 15.41
C PRO A 212 16.66 -12.65 14.43
N ALA A 213 17.64 -13.43 14.90
CA ALA A 213 18.39 -14.39 14.06
C ALA A 213 17.50 -15.46 13.44
N ASP A 214 16.35 -15.77 14.05
CA ASP A 214 15.41 -16.77 13.54
C ASP A 214 14.89 -16.44 12.13
N ILE A 215 14.83 -15.15 11.75
CA ILE A 215 14.22 -14.71 10.49
C ILE A 215 15.14 -13.87 9.60
N GLU A 216 16.33 -13.48 10.05
CA GLU A 216 17.21 -12.59 9.28
C GLU A 216 17.47 -13.10 7.86
N SER A 217 17.77 -14.39 7.70
CA SER A 217 17.98 -15.00 6.37
C SER A 217 16.73 -15.07 5.49
N ILE A 218 15.54 -15.06 6.08
CA ILE A 218 14.27 -15.11 5.34
C ILE A 218 13.91 -13.72 4.80
N ILE A 219 14.26 -12.66 5.56
CA ILE A 219 13.91 -11.28 5.23
C ILE A 219 15.00 -10.53 4.44
N GLU A 220 16.19 -11.08 4.30
CA GLU A 220 17.40 -10.42 3.75
C GLU A 220 17.15 -9.68 2.41
N ASP A 221 16.36 -10.27 1.51
CA ASP A 221 16.02 -9.71 0.20
C ASP A 221 14.54 -9.26 0.11
N ALA A 222 13.90 -9.02 1.25
CA ALA A 222 12.51 -8.56 1.26
C ALA A 222 12.41 -7.04 1.04
N ASP A 223 11.40 -6.64 0.28
CA ASP A 223 11.05 -5.24 0.07
C ASP A 223 10.20 -4.68 1.23
N LEU A 224 9.49 -5.58 1.96
CA LEU A 224 8.67 -5.21 3.10
C LEU A 224 8.39 -6.42 4.01
N VAL A 225 8.49 -6.20 5.32
CA VAL A 225 8.03 -7.12 6.36
C VAL A 225 6.77 -6.58 7.01
N PHE A 226 5.74 -7.40 7.17
CA PHE A 226 4.51 -7.05 7.91
C PHE A 226 4.61 -7.55 9.35
N ASN A 227 4.86 -6.69 10.30
CA ASN A 227 4.86 -7.07 11.71
C ASN A 227 3.45 -6.99 12.31
N ALA A 228 2.64 -8.03 12.07
CA ALA A 228 1.26 -8.13 12.52
C ALA A 228 1.13 -8.65 13.97
N PHE A 229 2.22 -8.93 14.66
CA PHE A 229 2.19 -9.33 16.07
C PHE A 229 1.93 -8.13 16.99
N PRO A 230 0.92 -8.18 17.87
CA PRO A 230 0.63 -7.10 18.78
C PRO A 230 1.72 -6.98 19.86
N PRO A 231 2.49 -5.87 19.93
CA PRO A 231 3.62 -5.74 20.86
C PRO A 231 3.20 -5.60 22.34
N PHE A 232 1.93 -5.32 22.58
CA PHE A 232 1.37 -5.20 23.95
C PHE A 232 0.74 -6.48 24.48
N ASP A 233 0.63 -7.51 23.64
CA ASP A 233 0.19 -8.83 24.07
C ASP A 233 1.40 -9.61 24.58
N SER A 234 1.33 -10.08 25.83
CA SER A 234 2.43 -10.81 26.45
C SER A 234 2.86 -12.07 25.68
N ASN A 235 1.93 -12.68 24.93
CA ASN A 235 2.21 -13.89 24.14
C ASN A 235 2.97 -13.57 22.84
N PHE A 236 2.83 -12.36 22.31
CA PHE A 236 3.39 -11.96 21.00
C PHE A 236 4.43 -10.87 21.09
N ALA A 237 4.60 -10.24 22.25
CA ALA A 237 5.51 -9.11 22.42
C ALA A 237 6.97 -9.45 22.06
N ALA A 238 7.44 -10.63 22.43
CA ALA A 238 8.79 -11.10 22.12
C ALA A 238 8.97 -11.29 20.59
N ALA A 239 8.03 -12.00 19.94
CA ALA A 239 8.05 -12.19 18.48
C ALA A 239 7.95 -10.87 17.73
N SER A 240 7.06 -9.96 18.17
CA SER A 240 6.92 -8.63 17.59
C SER A 240 8.23 -7.83 17.66
N ALA A 241 8.91 -7.86 18.82
CA ALA A 241 10.20 -7.19 18.99
C ALA A 241 11.31 -7.84 18.15
N ALA A 242 11.34 -9.17 18.08
CA ALA A 242 12.30 -9.93 17.26
C ALA A 242 12.17 -9.57 15.78
N VAL A 243 10.93 -9.55 15.23
CA VAL A 243 10.68 -9.13 13.85
C VAL A 243 11.11 -7.70 13.58
N ALA A 244 10.77 -6.76 14.46
CA ALA A 244 11.14 -5.36 14.29
C ALA A 244 12.68 -5.15 14.31
N ARG A 245 13.38 -5.86 15.20
CA ARG A 245 14.85 -5.79 15.29
C ARG A 245 15.53 -6.46 14.10
N ALA A 246 15.05 -7.65 13.69
CA ALA A 246 15.58 -8.32 12.51
C ALA A 246 15.48 -7.41 11.26
N ALA A 247 14.31 -6.81 11.03
CA ALA A 247 14.11 -5.89 9.92
C ALA A 247 15.05 -4.68 10.00
N LEU A 248 15.25 -4.12 11.21
CA LEU A 248 16.18 -3.02 11.45
C LEU A 248 17.63 -3.45 11.18
N HIS A 249 18.08 -4.60 11.68
CA HIS A 249 19.45 -5.12 11.48
C HIS A 249 19.72 -5.40 10.00
N MET A 250 18.75 -5.93 9.28
CA MET A 250 18.89 -6.29 7.87
C MET A 250 18.69 -5.09 6.92
N GLY A 251 18.32 -3.93 7.43
CA GLY A 251 18.03 -2.75 6.59
C GLY A 251 16.73 -2.85 5.80
N VAL A 252 15.80 -3.71 6.21
CA VAL A 252 14.55 -3.99 5.49
C VAL A 252 13.40 -3.15 6.03
N PRO A 253 12.58 -2.52 5.16
CA PRO A 253 11.37 -1.83 5.58
C PRO A 253 10.40 -2.74 6.33
N CYS A 254 9.80 -2.22 7.41
CA CYS A 254 8.87 -3.00 8.24
C CYS A 254 7.63 -2.18 8.60
N LEU A 255 6.46 -2.67 8.22
CA LEU A 255 5.19 -2.07 8.59
C LEU A 255 4.73 -2.64 9.93
N GLN A 256 4.70 -1.78 10.94
CA GLN A 256 4.28 -2.14 12.29
C GLN A 256 2.76 -2.11 12.43
N MET A 257 2.22 -3.04 13.22
CA MET A 257 0.80 -3.02 13.60
C MET A 257 0.71 -3.10 15.14
N PRO A 258 0.90 -1.97 15.83
CA PRO A 258 1.06 -1.95 17.28
C PRO A 258 -0.19 -2.32 18.06
N ALA A 259 -1.36 -2.24 17.43
CA ALA A 259 -2.62 -2.68 18.02
C ALA A 259 -3.58 -3.15 16.92
N ALA A 260 -4.66 -3.81 17.32
CA ALA A 260 -5.61 -4.46 16.42
C ALA A 260 -6.34 -3.52 15.41
N HIS A 261 -6.19 -2.24 15.54
CA HIS A 261 -6.78 -1.20 14.69
C HIS A 261 -5.82 -0.03 14.44
N CYS A 262 -4.52 -0.29 14.64
CA CYS A 262 -3.45 0.66 14.37
C CYS A 262 -2.53 0.11 13.27
N ILE A 263 -2.20 0.93 12.29
CA ILE A 263 -1.30 0.62 11.19
C ILE A 263 -0.20 1.68 11.16
N GLY A 264 1.04 1.25 11.09
CA GLY A 264 2.22 2.09 11.17
C GLY A 264 2.87 2.09 12.56
N PRO A 265 4.04 2.68 12.68
CA PRO A 265 4.76 3.32 11.58
C PRO A 265 5.27 2.32 10.54
N LEU A 266 5.47 2.79 9.33
CA LEU A 266 6.31 2.13 8.34
C LEU A 266 7.74 2.51 8.65
N THR A 267 8.47 1.59 9.25
CA THR A 267 9.87 1.77 9.60
C THR A 267 10.75 1.58 8.37
N ILE A 268 11.41 2.63 7.93
CA ILE A 268 12.53 2.56 6.99
C ILE A 268 13.79 2.75 7.83
N PRO A 269 14.68 1.74 7.95
CA PRO A 269 15.86 1.81 8.79
C PRO A 269 16.69 3.08 8.51
N GLY A 270 17.05 3.79 9.57
CA GLY A 270 17.78 5.07 9.50
C GLY A 270 16.95 6.31 9.14
N GLN A 271 15.74 6.15 8.58
CA GLN A 271 14.95 7.28 8.07
C GLN A 271 13.71 7.61 8.91
N THR A 272 12.91 6.59 9.26
CA THR A 272 11.65 6.79 9.97
C THR A 272 11.67 6.16 11.37
N ALA A 273 10.62 6.40 12.16
CA ALA A 273 10.49 5.85 13.50
C ALA A 273 10.47 4.32 13.51
N CYS A 274 11.20 3.70 14.44
CA CYS A 274 11.14 2.26 14.69
C CYS A 274 9.99 1.89 15.64
N GLN A 275 9.81 0.58 15.89
CA GLN A 275 8.80 0.08 16.82
C GLN A 275 9.01 0.65 18.25
N ARG A 276 10.26 0.83 18.70
CA ARG A 276 10.58 1.40 20.02
C ARG A 276 10.12 2.86 20.10
N CYS A 277 10.45 3.69 19.11
CA CYS A 277 9.99 5.08 19.05
C CYS A 277 8.46 5.14 19.10
N ALA A 278 7.78 4.26 18.34
CA ALA A 278 6.32 4.18 18.34
C ALA A 278 5.76 3.80 19.72
N ARG A 279 6.32 2.78 20.35
CA ARG A 279 5.91 2.36 21.68
C ARG A 279 6.07 3.46 22.71
N ASP A 280 7.20 4.16 22.69
CA ASP A 280 7.50 5.21 23.66
C ASP A 280 6.59 6.44 23.46
N ALA A 281 6.34 6.84 22.21
CA ALA A 281 5.38 7.90 21.86
C ALA A 281 3.93 7.55 22.25
N LEU A 282 3.54 6.29 22.09
CA LEU A 282 2.18 5.81 22.39
C LEU A 282 1.98 5.40 23.84
N SER A 283 3.05 5.31 24.64
CA SER A 283 2.99 4.82 26.03
C SER A 283 2.06 5.64 26.93
N GLY A 284 1.91 6.94 26.67
CA GLY A 284 0.96 7.83 27.36
C GLY A 284 -0.50 7.44 27.11
N ASP A 285 -0.85 7.17 25.87
CA ASP A 285 -2.23 6.84 25.42
C ASP A 285 -2.57 5.36 25.65
N PHE A 286 -1.61 4.45 25.44
CA PHE A 286 -1.80 3.02 25.63
C PHE A 286 -1.58 2.52 27.06
N SER A 287 -1.02 3.33 27.95
CA SER A 287 -1.02 3.00 29.39
C SER A 287 -2.44 2.77 29.94
N TYR A 288 -3.42 3.33 29.26
CA TYR A 288 -4.84 3.09 29.51
C TYR A 288 -5.26 1.67 29.08
N ALA A 289 -4.84 1.22 27.90
CA ALA A 289 -5.20 -0.11 27.38
C ALA A 289 -4.53 -1.25 28.17
N THR A 290 -3.29 -1.08 28.60
CA THR A 290 -2.60 -2.07 29.45
C THR A 290 -3.18 -2.16 30.87
N LYS A 291 -3.85 -1.12 31.36
CA LYS A 291 -4.54 -1.11 32.66
C LYS A 291 -5.96 -1.65 32.58
N VAL A 292 -6.54 -1.78 31.40
CA VAL A 292 -7.93 -2.19 31.17
C VAL A 292 -8.06 -3.68 30.81
N VAL A 293 -6.94 -4.44 30.71
CA VAL A 293 -7.04 -5.89 30.68
C VAL A 293 -7.48 -6.36 32.06
N PRO A 294 -8.73 -6.78 32.25
CA PRO A 294 -9.22 -7.15 33.57
C PRO A 294 -8.37 -8.29 34.15
N PRO A 295 -8.11 -8.33 35.47
CA PRO A 295 -7.30 -9.38 36.11
C PRO A 295 -7.82 -10.80 35.90
N TRP A 296 -9.08 -10.94 35.45
CA TRP A 296 -9.70 -12.23 35.13
C TRP A 296 -9.44 -12.69 33.69
N TYR A 297 -8.81 -11.87 32.84
CA TYR A 297 -8.26 -12.29 31.54
C TYR A 297 -6.95 -13.08 31.75
N LYS A 298 -7.02 -14.08 32.65
CA LYS A 298 -5.85 -14.85 33.06
C LYS A 298 -5.31 -15.79 32.00
N ASP A 299 -6.11 -16.05 30.94
CA ASP A 299 -5.80 -17.09 29.94
C ASP A 299 -5.18 -16.50 28.66
N GLY A 300 -4.83 -15.21 28.64
CA GLY A 300 -4.11 -14.59 27.51
C GLY A 300 -4.89 -14.52 26.18
N PHE A 301 -6.17 -14.90 26.16
CA PHE A 301 -6.98 -14.85 24.95
C PHE A 301 -7.62 -13.49 24.74
N ILE A 302 -7.01 -12.66 23.89
CA ILE A 302 -7.66 -11.44 23.42
C ILE A 302 -8.78 -11.83 22.43
N GLY A 303 -9.99 -11.32 22.69
CA GLY A 303 -11.12 -11.49 21.77
C GLY A 303 -10.80 -10.96 20.38
N ALA A 304 -11.12 -11.71 19.35
CA ALA A 304 -10.87 -11.36 17.97
C ALA A 304 -12.08 -11.66 17.10
N MET A 305 -12.31 -10.84 16.07
CA MET A 305 -13.43 -10.97 15.14
C MET A 305 -12.96 -10.71 13.71
N SER A 306 -13.42 -11.56 12.77
CA SER A 306 -12.98 -11.53 11.37
C SER A 306 -13.13 -10.15 10.68
N PRO A 307 -14.27 -9.42 10.79
CA PRO A 307 -14.40 -8.12 10.13
C PRO A 307 -13.34 -7.12 10.56
N ARG A 308 -12.96 -7.10 11.85
CA ARG A 308 -11.91 -6.20 12.35
C ARG A 308 -10.54 -6.55 11.74
N GLN A 309 -10.24 -7.84 11.64
CA GLN A 309 -8.97 -8.30 11.06
C GLN A 309 -8.91 -8.03 9.55
N ALA A 310 -10.04 -8.14 8.85
CA ALA A 310 -10.16 -7.77 7.45
C ALA A 310 -9.87 -6.28 7.23
N ILE A 311 -10.44 -5.39 8.06
CA ILE A 311 -10.18 -3.94 8.00
C ILE A 311 -8.68 -3.67 8.22
N THR A 312 -8.10 -4.20 9.30
CA THR A 312 -6.69 -3.99 9.63
C THR A 312 -5.76 -4.53 8.54
N GLY A 313 -6.00 -5.77 8.08
CA GLY A 313 -5.22 -6.38 7.00
C GLY A 313 -5.36 -5.63 5.68
N GLY A 314 -6.57 -5.21 5.34
CA GLY A 314 -6.84 -4.41 4.14
C GLY A 314 -6.10 -3.08 4.13
N MET A 315 -6.11 -2.37 5.24
CA MET A 315 -5.38 -1.09 5.36
C MET A 315 -3.87 -1.29 5.38
N ALA A 316 -3.36 -2.33 6.03
CA ALA A 316 -1.93 -2.64 6.01
C ALA A 316 -1.44 -2.92 4.58
N VAL A 317 -2.21 -3.69 3.80
CA VAL A 317 -1.87 -3.96 2.39
C VAL A 317 -2.04 -2.70 1.53
N TRP A 318 -3.02 -1.84 1.83
CA TRP A 318 -3.16 -0.56 1.12
C TRP A 318 -1.95 0.36 1.34
N GLU A 319 -1.43 0.47 2.57
CA GLU A 319 -0.18 1.20 2.84
C GLU A 319 1.03 0.56 2.12
N ALA A 320 1.08 -0.78 2.07
CA ALA A 320 2.09 -1.49 1.31
C ALA A 320 1.98 -1.24 -0.21
N VAL A 321 0.77 -1.20 -0.77
CA VAL A 321 0.55 -0.83 -2.19
C VAL A 321 1.12 0.55 -2.47
N ARG A 322 0.82 1.55 -1.64
CA ARG A 322 1.34 2.91 -1.79
C ARG A 322 2.87 2.94 -1.80
N PHE A 323 3.46 2.25 -0.85
CA PHE A 323 4.92 2.18 -0.70
C PHE A 323 5.60 1.40 -1.82
N LEU A 324 5.16 0.17 -2.07
CA LEU A 324 5.84 -0.76 -2.97
C LEU A 324 5.63 -0.44 -4.45
N SER A 325 4.46 0.11 -4.81
CA SER A 325 4.22 0.57 -6.18
C SER A 325 4.91 1.90 -6.48
N GLY A 326 5.13 2.73 -5.46
CA GLY A 326 5.60 4.10 -5.61
C GLY A 326 4.50 5.09 -6.00
N MET A 327 3.21 4.68 -5.91
CA MET A 327 2.12 5.52 -6.39
C MET A 327 1.96 6.83 -5.59
N ASP A 328 2.22 6.79 -4.29
CA ASP A 328 2.32 7.98 -3.44
C ASP A 328 3.06 7.69 -2.12
N ARG A 329 3.26 8.72 -1.31
CA ARG A 329 3.93 8.60 -0.02
C ARG A 329 2.94 8.15 1.06
N PRO A 330 3.11 6.93 1.64
CA PRO A 330 2.23 6.46 2.70
C PRO A 330 2.29 7.36 3.95
N PRO A 331 1.17 7.75 4.58
CA PRO A 331 1.18 8.50 5.84
C PRO A 331 1.84 7.75 6.98
N THR A 332 1.87 6.42 6.94
CA THR A 332 2.52 5.59 7.95
C THR A 332 4.04 5.77 8.04
N LEU A 333 4.69 6.43 7.08
CA LEU A 333 6.08 6.88 7.20
C LEU A 333 6.27 7.94 8.30
N ASP A 334 5.23 8.72 8.62
CA ASP A 334 5.26 9.80 9.59
C ASP A 334 4.56 9.45 10.91
N GLY A 335 4.03 8.23 11.03
CA GLY A 335 3.33 7.85 12.24
C GLY A 335 2.39 6.66 12.10
N THR A 336 1.38 6.62 12.96
CA THR A 336 0.40 5.54 13.05
C THR A 336 -0.99 6.05 12.71
N VAL A 337 -1.69 5.34 11.84
CA VAL A 337 -3.12 5.53 11.59
C VAL A 337 -3.90 4.66 12.55
N ARG A 338 -4.71 5.27 13.40
CA ARG A 338 -5.66 4.57 14.28
C ARG A 338 -7.07 4.67 13.72
N ILE A 339 -7.71 3.50 13.56
CA ILE A 339 -9.11 3.41 13.15
C ILE A 339 -9.96 3.20 14.40
N GLU A 340 -10.84 4.13 14.69
CA GLU A 340 -11.83 3.92 15.74
C GLU A 340 -13.01 3.11 15.19
N ILE A 341 -13.11 1.85 15.63
CA ILE A 341 -14.14 0.92 15.13
C ILE A 341 -15.52 1.22 15.70
N SER A 342 -15.57 1.85 16.89
CA SER A 342 -16.82 2.22 17.55
C SER A 342 -17.42 3.52 17.00
N ASP A 343 -16.59 4.36 16.40
CA ASP A 343 -16.97 5.66 15.85
C ASP A 343 -16.23 5.93 14.54
N TYR A 344 -16.85 5.60 13.40
CA TYR A 344 -16.29 5.82 12.07
C TYR A 344 -16.01 7.29 11.73
N THR A 345 -16.42 8.23 12.56
CA THR A 345 -16.16 9.66 12.35
C THR A 345 -14.81 10.11 12.92
N ASN A 346 -14.15 9.26 13.72
CA ASN A 346 -12.96 9.61 14.49
C ASN A 346 -11.75 8.81 14.03
N HIS A 347 -11.09 9.25 12.95
CA HIS A 347 -9.82 8.67 12.51
C HIS A 347 -8.67 9.52 13.04
N ASN A 348 -7.87 8.94 13.94
CA ASN A 348 -6.73 9.63 14.51
C ASN A 348 -5.44 9.23 13.79
N PHE A 349 -4.73 10.22 13.27
CA PHE A 349 -3.34 10.06 12.87
C PHE A 349 -2.44 10.55 14.01
N ILE A 350 -1.61 9.65 14.53
CA ILE A 350 -0.65 9.95 15.59
C ILE A 350 0.71 10.07 14.94
N ARG A 351 1.25 11.30 14.91
CA ARG A 351 2.58 11.55 14.38
C ARG A 351 3.64 10.97 15.29
N ILE A 352 4.58 10.23 14.74
CA ILE A 352 5.67 9.59 15.46
C ILE A 352 6.98 9.93 14.73
N ALA A 353 7.78 10.77 15.35
CA ALA A 353 9.11 11.10 14.85
C ALA A 353 10.13 10.03 15.25
N ARG A 354 11.15 9.80 14.41
CA ARG A 354 12.33 9.03 14.80
C ARG A 354 13.06 9.78 15.91
N ASP A 355 13.37 9.08 16.98
CA ASP A 355 14.18 9.62 18.07
C ASP A 355 15.67 9.36 17.77
N PRO A 356 16.52 10.39 17.65
CA PRO A 356 17.94 10.23 17.42
C PRO A 356 18.67 9.51 18.56
N GLU A 357 18.12 9.57 19.78
CA GLU A 357 18.68 8.91 20.98
C GLU A 357 18.03 7.54 21.27
N CYS A 358 17.17 7.06 20.39
CA CYS A 358 16.52 5.75 20.55
C CYS A 358 17.57 4.63 20.65
N GLU A 359 17.47 3.81 21.68
CA GLU A 359 18.37 2.66 21.91
C GLU A 359 18.40 1.66 20.76
N GLU A 360 17.33 1.56 19.95
CA GLU A 360 17.23 0.61 18.84
C GLU A 360 17.59 1.23 17.49
N CYS A 361 17.17 2.45 17.18
CA CYS A 361 17.38 3.05 15.86
C CYS A 361 18.18 4.36 15.87
N GLY A 362 18.49 4.93 17.03
CA GLY A 362 19.20 6.22 17.14
C GLY A 362 20.58 6.19 16.50
N GLY A 363 21.35 5.15 16.79
CA GLY A 363 22.70 4.93 16.23
C GLY A 363 22.74 4.13 14.92
N TYR A 364 21.59 3.93 14.27
CA TYR A 364 21.55 3.13 13.05
C TYR A 364 22.33 3.80 11.91
N ILE A 365 23.35 3.10 11.41
CA ILE A 365 24.09 3.42 10.21
C ILE A 365 23.65 2.42 9.14
N ALA A 366 23.19 2.91 7.99
CA ALA A 366 22.76 2.03 6.89
C ALA A 366 23.96 1.16 6.42
N ARG A 367 23.69 -0.14 6.16
CA ARG A 367 24.70 -1.01 5.53
C ARG A 367 25.07 -0.42 4.17
N GLY A 368 26.23 0.13 4.02
CA GLY A 368 26.73 0.78 2.81
C GLY A 368 27.49 2.08 3.06
N ASP A 369 27.31 2.71 4.22
CA ASP A 369 28.04 3.96 4.57
C ASP A 369 29.36 3.70 5.32
N GLU A 370 29.78 2.44 5.48
CA GLU A 370 31.03 2.10 6.18
C GLU A 370 32.31 2.33 5.33
N HIS A 371 32.18 2.89 4.11
CA HIS A 371 33.31 3.24 3.24
C HIS A 371 33.22 4.70 2.78
N GLY A 372 33.29 5.62 3.71
CA GLY A 372 33.49 7.05 3.49
C GLY A 372 34.78 7.53 4.16
#